data_35c3ac67f773a063391a3809755e12a4
#
_entry.id   35c3ac67f773a063391a3809755e12a4
#
_cell.length_a   1.000
_cell.length_b   1.000
_cell.length_c   1.000
_cell.angle_alpha   90.00
_cell.angle_beta   90.00
_cell.angle_gamma   90.00
#
_symmetry.space_group_name_H-M   'P 1'
#
loop_
_entity.id
_entity.type
_entity.pdbx_description
1 polymer ?
#
loop_
_entity_poly.entity_id
_entity_poly.type
_entity_poly.pdbx_seq_one_letter_code
_entity_poly.pdbx_strand_id
1 'polypeptide(L)'
;MDFEAIRKAAEGYKPAMVKFLRDMIAIPSESCEEEGVAKRIAEELKALGYDKVEFDKLGNVIGWMGEGDKIIAVDSHIDTVGIGNIENWEADPYKGYETEDIIYGRGGSDQEGGMAAA
;
A
#
# COMPACT_ATOMS: atom_id res chain seq x y z
N MET A 1 14.40 20.79 -13.22
CA MET A 1 13.36 19.94 -12.60
C MET A 1 12.32 20.88 -12.01
N ASP A 2 11.05 20.70 -12.31
CA ASP A 2 9.97 21.57 -11.82
C ASP A 2 9.33 20.93 -10.59
N PHE A 3 9.80 21.30 -9.41
CA PHE A 3 9.33 20.75 -8.14
C PHE A 3 7.87 21.11 -7.83
N GLU A 4 7.39 22.26 -8.32
CA GLU A 4 6.01 22.69 -8.14
C GLU A 4 5.05 21.81 -8.95
N ALA A 5 5.42 21.46 -10.18
CA ALA A 5 4.65 20.53 -11.00
C ALA A 5 4.61 19.13 -10.38
N ILE A 6 5.73 18.66 -9.81
CA ILE A 6 5.79 17.39 -9.09
C ILE A 6 4.87 17.40 -7.86
N ARG A 7 4.94 18.45 -7.05
CA ARG A 7 4.09 18.60 -5.85
C ARG A 7 2.60 18.58 -6.23
N LYS A 8 2.23 19.34 -7.24
CA LYS A 8 0.83 19.39 -7.72
C LYS A 8 0.34 18.05 -8.25
N ALA A 9 1.21 17.31 -8.95
CA ALA A 9 0.88 15.95 -9.41
C ALA A 9 0.68 15.01 -8.22
N ALA A 10 1.59 15.02 -7.24
CA ALA A 10 1.48 14.21 -6.02
C ALA A 10 0.19 14.50 -5.23
N GLU A 11 -0.17 15.78 -5.07
CA GLU A 11 -1.43 16.18 -4.44
C GLU A 11 -2.66 15.63 -5.19
N GLY A 12 -2.58 15.54 -6.52
CA GLY A 12 -3.63 14.96 -7.35
C GLY A 12 -3.88 13.48 -7.13
N TYR A 13 -2.86 12.73 -6.68
CA TYR A 13 -2.98 11.30 -6.37
C TYR A 13 -3.54 11.02 -4.97
N LYS A 14 -3.60 12.01 -4.07
CA LYS A 14 -4.05 11.82 -2.68
C LYS A 14 -5.33 10.99 -2.56
N PRO A 15 -6.42 11.24 -3.31
CA PRO A 15 -7.65 10.46 -3.15
C PRO A 15 -7.49 8.97 -3.52
N ALA A 16 -6.75 8.68 -4.58
CA ALA A 16 -6.49 7.30 -5.01
C ALA A 16 -5.58 6.56 -4.01
N MET A 17 -4.52 7.23 -3.55
CA MET A 17 -3.59 6.71 -2.53
C MET A 17 -4.32 6.41 -1.21
N VAL A 18 -5.17 7.32 -0.73
CA VAL A 18 -5.98 7.12 0.48
C VAL A 18 -6.91 5.93 0.32
N LYS A 19 -7.60 5.84 -0.81
CA LYS A 19 -8.47 4.68 -1.09
C LYS A 19 -7.68 3.38 -1.09
N PHE A 20 -6.52 3.34 -1.75
CA PHE A 20 -5.68 2.15 -1.82
C PHE A 20 -5.19 1.73 -0.42
N LEU A 21 -4.71 2.66 0.39
CA LEU A 21 -4.33 2.39 1.78
C LEU A 21 -5.51 1.82 2.59
N ARG A 22 -6.70 2.41 2.45
CA ARG A 22 -7.90 1.92 3.12
C ARG A 22 -8.28 0.50 2.69
N ASP A 23 -8.13 0.19 1.40
CA ASP A 23 -8.40 -1.14 0.88
C ASP A 23 -7.42 -2.17 1.46
N MET A 24 -6.13 -1.82 1.62
CA MET A 24 -5.11 -2.69 2.24
C MET A 24 -5.39 -2.91 3.72
N ILE A 25 -5.61 -1.86 4.51
CA ILE A 25 -5.96 -1.95 5.93
C ILE A 25 -7.16 -2.88 6.18
N ALA A 26 -8.12 -2.92 5.25
CA ALA A 26 -9.31 -3.77 5.38
C ALA A 26 -9.02 -5.27 5.17
N ILE A 27 -7.83 -5.62 4.73
CA ILE A 27 -7.43 -7.00 4.45
C ILE A 27 -6.42 -7.44 5.52
N PRO A 28 -6.78 -8.32 6.46
CA PRO A 28 -5.82 -8.89 7.41
C PRO A 28 -4.64 -9.52 6.67
N SER A 29 -3.42 -9.19 7.10
CA SER A 29 -2.18 -9.60 6.44
C SER A 29 -1.09 -9.96 7.44
N GLU A 30 -1.41 -10.78 8.44
CA GLU A 30 -0.39 -11.29 9.35
C GLU A 30 0.64 -12.12 8.58
N SER A 31 1.88 -12.18 9.10
CA SER A 31 2.99 -12.91 8.47
C SER A 31 2.57 -14.33 8.08
N CYS A 32 2.82 -14.73 6.84
CA CYS A 32 2.37 -15.95 6.18
C CYS A 32 0.88 -15.99 5.78
N GLU A 33 0.14 -14.91 5.92
CA GLU A 33 -1.27 -14.78 5.52
C GLU A 33 -1.51 -13.59 4.56
N GLU A 34 -0.45 -13.13 3.85
CA GLU A 34 -0.44 -11.92 3.04
C GLU A 34 -1.12 -12.08 1.67
N GLU A 35 -1.62 -13.26 1.30
CA GLU A 35 -2.15 -13.52 -0.05
C GLU A 35 -3.22 -12.50 -0.48
N GLY A 36 -4.09 -12.10 0.45
CA GLY A 36 -5.18 -11.15 0.18
C GLY A 36 -4.67 -9.77 -0.18
N VAL A 37 -3.79 -9.20 0.65
CA VAL A 37 -3.22 -7.87 0.43
C VAL A 37 -2.30 -7.88 -0.80
N ALA A 38 -1.53 -8.94 -1.02
CA ALA A 38 -0.67 -9.11 -2.19
C ALA A 38 -1.47 -9.08 -3.50
N LYS A 39 -2.62 -9.74 -3.55
CA LYS A 39 -3.55 -9.68 -4.69
C LYS A 39 -4.07 -8.26 -4.91
N ARG A 40 -4.49 -7.56 -3.85
CA ARG A 40 -4.98 -6.18 -3.95
C ARG A 40 -3.90 -5.23 -4.49
N ILE A 41 -2.65 -5.40 -4.03
CA ILE A 41 -1.49 -4.64 -4.54
C ILE A 41 -1.28 -4.93 -6.02
N ALA A 42 -1.28 -6.20 -6.42
CA ALA A 42 -1.11 -6.56 -7.83
C ALA A 42 -2.20 -5.98 -8.74
N GLU A 43 -3.43 -5.86 -8.24
CA GLU A 43 -4.54 -5.19 -8.95
C GLU A 43 -4.27 -3.69 -9.10
N GLU A 44 -3.79 -3.02 -8.03
CA GLU A 44 -3.45 -1.59 -8.10
C GLU A 44 -2.32 -1.31 -9.09
N LEU A 45 -1.22 -2.07 -9.04
CA LEU A 45 -0.10 -1.91 -9.96
C LEU A 45 -0.55 -2.06 -11.42
N LYS A 46 -1.44 -3.01 -11.71
CA LYS A 46 -2.03 -3.17 -13.05
C LYS A 46 -2.90 -1.99 -13.45
N ALA A 47 -3.73 -1.49 -12.53
CA ALA A 47 -4.60 -0.35 -12.76
C ALA A 47 -3.79 0.95 -13.00
N LEU A 48 -2.64 1.09 -12.35
CA LEU A 48 -1.69 2.18 -12.55
C LEU A 48 -0.88 2.07 -13.84
N GLY A 49 -1.00 0.96 -14.58
CA GLY A 49 -0.35 0.77 -15.88
C GLY A 49 1.10 0.32 -15.80
N TYR A 50 1.48 -0.42 -14.75
CA TYR A 50 2.79 -1.07 -14.73
C TYR A 50 2.94 -2.03 -15.90
N ASP A 51 4.11 -2.03 -16.56
CA ASP A 51 4.38 -2.83 -17.77
C ASP A 51 4.32 -4.33 -17.50
N LYS A 52 4.72 -4.74 -16.29
CA LYS A 52 4.64 -6.13 -15.85
C LYS A 52 4.35 -6.19 -14.35
N VAL A 53 3.44 -7.07 -13.97
CA VAL A 53 3.15 -7.39 -12.56
C VAL A 53 3.16 -8.89 -12.39
N GLU A 54 3.98 -9.39 -11.49
CA GLU A 54 4.17 -10.81 -11.25
C GLU A 54 4.31 -11.14 -9.77
N PHE A 55 4.06 -12.40 -9.43
CA PHE A 55 4.38 -12.97 -8.13
C PHE A 55 5.60 -13.85 -8.25
N ASP A 56 6.53 -13.74 -7.34
CA ASP A 56 7.63 -14.69 -7.24
C ASP A 56 7.21 -15.95 -6.46
N LYS A 57 8.16 -16.88 -6.29
CA LYS A 57 7.90 -18.15 -5.59
C LYS A 57 7.72 -18.01 -4.07
N LEU A 58 8.05 -16.84 -3.52
CA LEU A 58 7.91 -16.54 -2.09
C LEU A 58 6.62 -15.76 -1.80
N GLY A 59 5.87 -15.37 -2.86
CA GLY A 59 4.65 -14.59 -2.74
C GLY A 59 4.86 -13.06 -2.84
N ASN A 60 6.08 -12.59 -3.10
CA ASN A 60 6.33 -11.18 -3.32
C ASN A 60 5.66 -10.71 -4.60
N VAL A 61 5.05 -9.52 -4.54
CA VAL A 61 4.50 -8.83 -5.72
C VAL A 61 5.60 -7.95 -6.31
N ILE A 62 5.89 -8.12 -7.59
CA ILE A 62 6.92 -7.35 -8.30
C ILE A 62 6.26 -6.61 -9.44
N GLY A 63 6.32 -5.28 -9.41
CA GLY A 63 5.90 -4.40 -10.49
C GLY A 63 7.09 -3.84 -11.24
N TRP A 64 7.03 -3.83 -12.56
CA TRP A 64 8.04 -3.26 -13.43
C TRP A 64 7.45 -2.10 -14.22
N MET A 65 8.17 -1.00 -14.31
CA MET A 65 7.75 0.17 -15.07
C MET A 65 8.96 0.81 -15.78
N GLY A 66 8.78 1.08 -17.06
CA GLY A 66 9.77 1.75 -17.89
C GLY A 66 10.90 0.85 -18.38
N GLU A 67 11.80 1.45 -19.14
CA GLU A 67 12.95 0.80 -19.76
C GLU A 67 14.21 1.65 -19.53
N GLY A 68 15.37 1.03 -19.41
CA GLY A 68 16.65 1.73 -19.29
C GLY A 68 17.75 0.87 -18.70
N ASP A 69 18.98 1.40 -18.75
CA ASP A 69 20.17 0.71 -18.25
C ASP A 69 20.32 0.76 -16.72
N LYS A 70 19.51 1.59 -16.06
CA LYS A 70 19.53 1.74 -14.60
C LYS A 70 18.21 1.30 -14.01
N ILE A 71 18.28 0.49 -12.98
CA ILE A 71 17.12 0.02 -12.23
C ILE A 71 17.12 0.72 -10.88
N ILE A 72 15.98 1.31 -10.52
CA ILE A 72 15.70 1.81 -9.18
C ILE A 72 14.69 0.85 -8.58
N ALA A 73 15.04 0.21 -7.47
CA ALA A 73 14.11 -0.63 -6.72
C ALA A 73 13.52 0.18 -5.55
N VAL A 74 12.20 0.10 -5.40
CA VAL A 74 11.48 0.55 -4.21
C VAL A 74 10.91 -0.69 -3.56
N ASP A 75 11.09 -0.82 -2.26
CA ASP A 75 10.70 -2.00 -1.50
C ASP A 75 9.83 -1.61 -0.31
N SER A 76 8.81 -2.41 -0.04
CA SER A 76 7.93 -2.26 1.12
C SER A 76 7.46 -3.63 1.58
N HIS A 77 7.48 -3.89 2.90
CA HIS A 77 6.83 -5.08 3.41
C HIS A 77 5.31 -4.89 3.46
N ILE A 78 4.58 -5.98 3.42
CA ILE A 78 3.12 -5.99 3.32
C ILE A 78 2.45 -6.77 4.47
N ASP A 79 3.23 -7.46 5.28
CA ASP A 79 2.72 -8.11 6.46
C ASP A 79 2.52 -7.10 7.61
N THR A 80 1.56 -7.39 8.44
CA THR A 80 1.26 -6.62 9.65
C THR A 80 1.30 -7.52 10.88
N VAL A 81 1.59 -6.94 12.04
CA VAL A 81 1.43 -7.67 13.30
C VAL A 81 -0.06 -7.81 13.62
N GLY A 82 -0.42 -8.87 14.35
CA GLY A 82 -1.79 -9.10 14.80
C GLY A 82 -2.35 -7.95 15.62
N ILE A 83 -3.67 -7.86 15.67
CA ILE A 83 -4.38 -6.76 16.37
C ILE A 83 -4.28 -6.85 17.90
N GLY A 84 -3.89 -7.99 18.45
CA GLY A 84 -3.85 -8.21 19.89
C GLY A 84 -5.24 -8.14 20.53
N ASN A 85 -5.34 -7.49 21.71
CA ASN A 85 -6.64 -7.32 22.37
C ASN A 85 -7.44 -6.19 21.69
N ILE A 86 -8.56 -6.54 21.11
CA ILE A 86 -9.47 -5.62 20.41
C ILE A 86 -9.96 -4.47 21.31
N GLU A 87 -10.07 -4.68 22.62
CA GLU A 87 -10.50 -3.65 23.57
C GLU A 87 -9.50 -2.48 23.70
N ASN A 88 -8.26 -2.67 23.25
CA ASN A 88 -7.23 -1.62 23.27
C ASN A 88 -7.32 -0.68 22.04
N TRP A 89 -8.23 -0.95 21.12
CA TRP A 89 -8.39 -0.14 19.91
C TRP A 89 -9.51 0.88 20.08
N GLU A 90 -9.29 2.11 19.63
CA GLU A 90 -10.30 3.18 19.63
C GLU A 90 -11.40 2.94 18.58
N ALA A 91 -11.11 2.16 17.56
CA ALA A 91 -12.02 1.74 16.51
C ALA A 91 -11.64 0.36 16.00
N ASP A 92 -12.48 -0.27 15.19
CA ASP A 92 -12.16 -1.53 14.53
C ASP A 92 -10.84 -1.40 13.72
N PRO A 93 -9.81 -2.22 14.01
CA PRO A 93 -8.49 -2.07 13.40
C PRO A 93 -8.45 -2.30 11.90
N TYR A 94 -9.37 -3.06 11.34
CA TYR A 94 -9.43 -3.32 9.89
C TYR A 94 -10.44 -2.42 9.18
N LYS A 95 -11.52 -2.05 9.84
CA LYS A 95 -12.46 -1.08 9.30
C LYS A 95 -11.95 0.35 9.46
N GLY A 96 -11.32 0.64 10.59
CA GLY A 96 -10.70 1.93 10.89
C GLY A 96 -11.63 3.13 10.69
N TYR A 97 -11.03 4.30 10.58
CA TYR A 97 -11.70 5.53 10.17
C TYR A 97 -10.72 6.44 9.41
N GLU A 98 -11.29 7.43 8.74
CA GLU A 98 -10.56 8.44 7.98
C GLU A 98 -11.05 9.83 8.37
N THR A 99 -10.12 10.75 8.51
CA THR A 99 -10.35 12.20 8.63
C THR A 99 -9.56 12.92 7.54
N GLU A 100 -9.58 14.26 7.52
CA GLU A 100 -8.77 15.05 6.58
C GLU A 100 -7.27 14.75 6.70
N ASP A 101 -6.79 14.46 7.91
CA ASP A 101 -5.36 14.34 8.21
C ASP A 101 -4.93 12.94 8.67
N ILE A 102 -5.86 12.05 9.00
CA ILE A 102 -5.55 10.77 9.64
C ILE A 102 -6.28 9.64 8.96
N ILE A 103 -5.55 8.56 8.71
CA ILE A 103 -6.11 7.24 8.40
C ILE A 103 -5.74 6.32 9.57
N TYR A 104 -6.74 5.78 10.23
CA TYR A 104 -6.59 4.90 11.38
C TYR A 104 -6.90 3.46 11.02
N GLY A 105 -6.00 2.54 11.37
CA GLY A 105 -6.16 1.10 11.18
C GLY A 105 -4.87 0.33 11.31
N ARG A 106 -4.95 -1.00 11.37
CA ARG A 106 -3.78 -1.87 11.42
C ARG A 106 -2.99 -1.73 10.11
N GLY A 107 -1.66 -1.63 10.19
CA GLY A 107 -0.80 -1.47 9.02
C GLY A 107 -0.68 -0.03 8.50
N GLY A 108 -1.57 0.88 8.89
CA GLY A 108 -1.62 2.24 8.36
C GLY A 108 -0.30 3.02 8.47
N SER A 109 0.48 2.79 9.52
CA SER A 109 1.81 3.40 9.71
C SER A 109 2.95 2.45 9.35
N ASP A 110 2.83 1.17 9.69
CA ASP A 110 3.88 0.16 9.51
C ASP A 110 3.30 -1.07 8.76
N GLN A 111 3.54 -1.16 7.41
CA GLN A 111 3.97 0.02 6.64
C GLN A 111 3.13 0.19 5.36
N GLU A 112 1.86 -0.19 5.37
CA GLU A 112 0.96 -0.05 4.22
C GLU A 112 0.83 1.40 3.74
N GLY A 113 0.96 2.38 4.67
CA GLY A 113 1.01 3.80 4.31
C GLY A 113 2.21 4.15 3.43
N GLY A 114 3.38 3.59 3.75
CA GLY A 114 4.58 3.70 2.92
C GLY A 114 4.39 3.04 1.56
N MET A 115 3.81 1.84 1.53
CA MET A 115 3.48 1.11 0.30
C MET A 115 2.52 1.90 -0.59
N ALA A 116 1.47 2.50 -0.02
CA ALA A 116 0.50 3.29 -0.78
C ALA A 116 1.09 4.57 -1.37
N ALA A 117 2.14 5.11 -0.74
CA ALA A 117 2.80 6.34 -1.20
C ALA A 117 3.88 6.06 -2.26
N ALA A 118 4.44 4.86 -2.29
CA ALA A 118 5.50 4.46 -3.22
C ALA A 118 4.97 4.13 -4.61
#